data_e96bf599f47335e108edb9b33c3e3369
#
_entry.id   e96bf599f47335e108edb9b33c3e3369
#
_cell.length_a   1.000
_cell.length_b   1.000
_cell.length_c   1.000
_cell.angle_alpha   90.00
_cell.angle_beta   90.00
_cell.angle_gamma   90.00
#
_symmetry.space_group_name_H-M   'P 1'
#
loop_
_entity.id
_entity.type
_entity.pdbx_description
1 polymer ?
#
loop_
_entity_poly.entity_id
_entity_poly.type
_entity_poly.pdbx_seq_one_letter_code
_entity_poly.pdbx_strand_id
1 'polypeptide(L)'
;MRLWPSPHANGEHTIDVLRRLRAEAPDRKLIVLWDGAPYHRAKAVREIARTWDITLMPLPGSSPDLMPVEALWRWLREDVTDHHCHTSAEDLIRRVDTFEVRLNRDPFVIADRLWVKDHLDPDEEKLRFSN
;
A
#
# COMPACT_ATOMS: atom_id res chain seq x y z
N MET A 1 -2.34 8.02 -4.39
CA MET A 1 -2.02 6.57 -4.29
C MET A 1 -1.13 6.16 -5.44
N ARG A 2 -0.25 5.19 -5.23
CA ARG A 2 0.61 4.60 -6.26
C ARG A 2 0.55 3.09 -6.19
N LEU A 3 0.46 2.44 -7.33
CA LEU A 3 0.54 1.00 -7.49
C LEU A 3 1.72 0.67 -8.40
N TRP A 4 2.58 -0.22 -7.96
CA TRP A 4 3.76 -0.65 -8.74
C TRP A 4 3.70 -2.15 -8.95
N PRO A 5 3.14 -2.62 -10.06
CA PRO A 5 3.15 -4.04 -10.39
C PRO A 5 4.57 -4.59 -10.44
N SER A 6 4.75 -5.77 -9.86
CA SER A 6 6.03 -6.48 -9.84
C SER A 6 5.79 -7.98 -10.05
N PRO A 7 6.65 -8.68 -10.82
CA PRO A 7 6.52 -10.11 -11.03
C PRO A 7 6.85 -10.94 -9.78
N HIS A 8 7.57 -10.36 -8.82
CA HIS A 8 8.02 -11.07 -7.62
C HIS A 8 7.93 -10.20 -6.37
N ALA A 9 7.63 -10.84 -5.24
CA ALA A 9 7.73 -10.22 -3.92
C ALA A 9 9.01 -10.72 -3.23
N ASN A 10 10.08 -9.95 -3.28
CA ASN A 10 11.37 -10.27 -2.69
C ASN A 10 12.10 -9.00 -2.20
N GLY A 11 13.30 -9.19 -1.61
CA GLY A 11 14.10 -8.07 -1.06
C GLY A 11 14.53 -7.05 -2.12
N GLU A 12 14.83 -7.47 -3.34
CA GLU A 12 15.23 -6.55 -4.43
C GLU A 12 14.09 -5.62 -4.82
N HIS A 13 12.88 -6.17 -4.98
CA HIS A 13 11.70 -5.38 -5.30
C HIS A 13 11.32 -4.47 -4.13
N THR A 14 11.50 -4.91 -2.90
CA THR A 14 11.32 -4.07 -1.72
C THR A 14 12.27 -2.87 -1.76
N ILE A 15 13.54 -3.08 -2.09
CA ILE A 15 14.53 -2.01 -2.25
C ILE A 15 14.12 -1.06 -3.39
N ASP A 16 13.62 -1.58 -4.51
CA ASP A 16 13.15 -0.75 -5.62
C ASP A 16 11.96 0.13 -5.23
N VAL A 17 11.01 -0.40 -4.46
CA VAL A 17 9.90 0.39 -3.89
C VAL A 17 10.43 1.51 -3.01
N LEU A 18 11.36 1.24 -2.11
CA LEU A 18 11.96 2.27 -1.24
C LEU A 18 12.68 3.35 -2.07
N ARG A 19 13.37 2.95 -3.15
CA ARG A 19 14.01 3.89 -4.09
C ARG A 19 12.98 4.82 -4.74
N ARG A 20 11.89 4.28 -5.24
CA ARG A 20 10.79 5.05 -5.87
C ARG A 20 10.15 6.00 -4.87
N LEU A 21 9.88 5.55 -3.66
CA LEU A 21 9.34 6.40 -2.59
C LEU A 21 10.28 7.58 -2.29
N ARG A 22 11.58 7.33 -2.19
CA ARG A 22 12.57 8.39 -1.96
C ARG A 22 12.61 9.36 -3.14
N ALA A 23 12.54 8.88 -4.37
CA ALA A 23 12.51 9.72 -5.57
C ALA A 23 11.26 10.61 -5.65
N GLU A 24 10.10 10.11 -5.22
CA GLU A 24 8.86 10.90 -5.19
C GLU A 24 8.82 11.94 -4.06
N ALA A 25 9.59 11.75 -3.01
CA ALA A 25 9.62 12.65 -1.85
C ALA A 25 11.06 12.94 -1.37
N PRO A 26 11.91 13.59 -2.19
CA PRO A 26 13.34 13.71 -1.93
C PRO A 26 13.66 14.48 -0.65
N ASP A 27 12.86 15.52 -0.33
CA ASP A 27 13.11 16.43 0.78
C ASP A 27 12.21 16.17 2.01
N ARG A 28 11.49 15.06 2.02
CA ARG A 28 10.59 14.72 3.11
C ARG A 28 11.13 13.58 3.97
N LYS A 29 10.87 13.65 5.27
CA LYS A 29 11.04 12.51 6.15
C LYS A 29 10.06 11.42 5.73
N LEU A 30 10.57 10.22 5.48
CA LEU A 30 9.76 9.07 5.11
C LEU A 30 9.67 8.09 6.27
N ILE A 31 8.44 7.70 6.58
CA ILE A 31 8.13 6.62 7.52
C ILE A 31 7.29 5.60 6.73
N VAL A 32 7.80 4.38 6.61
CA VAL A 32 7.12 3.29 5.91
C VAL A 32 6.56 2.31 6.94
N LEU A 33 5.24 2.19 6.95
CA LEU A 33 4.54 1.17 7.72
C LEU A 33 4.27 -0.02 6.80
N TRP A 34 4.65 -1.20 7.22
CA TRP A 34 4.46 -2.41 6.43
C TRP A 34 4.26 -3.65 7.31
N ASP A 35 3.88 -4.74 6.69
CA ASP A 35 3.71 -6.00 7.38
C ASP A 35 5.06 -6.65 7.76
N GLY A 36 4.99 -7.75 8.50
CA GLY A 36 6.15 -8.51 8.95
C GLY A 36 6.71 -9.51 7.94
N ALA A 37 6.46 -9.36 6.64
CA ALA A 37 6.95 -10.29 5.63
C ALA A 37 8.48 -10.49 5.71
N PRO A 38 8.98 -11.71 5.50
CA PRO A 38 10.41 -12.00 5.64
C PRO A 38 11.31 -11.12 4.77
N TYR A 39 10.90 -10.82 3.55
CA TYR A 39 11.64 -9.98 2.62
C TYR A 39 11.70 -8.51 3.05
N HIS A 40 10.73 -8.02 3.83
CA HIS A 40 10.79 -6.69 4.45
C HIS A 40 11.83 -6.61 5.58
N ARG A 41 12.13 -7.74 6.22
CA ARG A 41 13.10 -7.82 7.34
C ARG A 41 14.53 -8.12 6.88
N ALA A 42 14.77 -8.30 5.59
CA ALA A 42 16.08 -8.58 5.06
C ALA A 42 17.10 -7.50 5.48
N LYS A 43 18.33 -7.93 5.79
CA LYS A 43 19.40 -7.02 6.21
C LYS A 43 19.65 -5.93 5.17
N ALA A 44 19.70 -6.31 3.89
CA ALA A 44 19.93 -5.37 2.77
C ALA A 44 18.84 -4.28 2.70
N VAL A 45 17.58 -4.63 2.94
CA VAL A 45 16.46 -3.68 2.97
C VAL A 45 16.64 -2.64 4.09
N ARG A 46 17.01 -3.11 5.28
CA ARG A 46 17.26 -2.22 6.42
C ARG A 46 18.45 -1.29 6.21
N GLU A 47 19.51 -1.78 5.61
CA GLU A 47 20.70 -0.99 5.30
C GLU A 47 20.41 0.11 4.28
N ILE A 48 19.68 -0.23 3.21
CA ILE A 48 19.26 0.74 2.19
C ILE A 48 18.30 1.79 2.77
N ALA A 49 17.33 1.38 3.57
CA ALA A 49 16.43 2.32 4.24
C ALA A 49 17.19 3.33 5.09
N ARG A 50 18.18 2.85 5.84
CA ARG A 50 19.07 3.72 6.64
C ARG A 50 19.85 4.69 5.76
N THR A 51 20.42 4.22 4.65
CA THR A 51 21.20 5.04 3.71
C THR A 51 20.34 6.16 3.10
N TRP A 52 19.05 5.90 2.84
CA TRP A 52 18.12 6.87 2.26
C TRP A 52 17.30 7.63 3.30
N ASP A 53 17.63 7.53 4.57
CA ASP A 53 16.90 8.17 5.68
C ASP A 53 15.40 7.84 5.66
N ILE A 54 15.10 6.56 5.53
CA ILE A 54 13.74 6.02 5.58
C ILE A 54 13.57 5.25 6.90
N THR A 55 12.62 5.66 7.70
CA THR A 55 12.24 4.95 8.92
C THR A 55 11.28 3.80 8.57
N LEU A 56 11.64 2.58 8.93
CA LEU A 56 10.81 1.40 8.74
C LEU A 56 10.07 1.08 10.04
N MET A 57 8.75 0.98 9.98
CA MET A 57 7.89 0.59 11.09
C MET A 57 7.15 -0.70 10.74
N PRO A 58 7.64 -1.86 11.18
CA PRO A 58 6.89 -3.10 11.01
C PRO A 58 5.66 -3.10 11.91
N LEU A 59 4.53 -3.48 11.35
CA LEU A 59 3.30 -3.70 12.12
C LEU A 59 3.39 -5.03 12.88
N PRO A 60 2.68 -5.15 14.01
CA PRO A 60 2.57 -6.43 14.72
C PRO A 60 2.07 -7.54 13.78
N GLY A 61 2.53 -8.76 14.00
CA GLY A 61 2.08 -9.91 13.21
C GLY A 61 0.57 -10.12 13.32
N SER A 62 -0.04 -10.55 12.22
CA SER A 62 -1.48 -10.86 12.14
C SER A 62 -2.39 -9.69 12.51
N SER A 63 -2.07 -8.49 12.07
CA SER A 63 -2.87 -7.28 12.31
C SER A 63 -3.41 -6.68 10.99
N PRO A 64 -4.26 -7.42 10.25
CA PRO A 64 -4.82 -6.92 8.98
C PRO A 64 -5.65 -5.65 9.19
N ASP A 65 -6.29 -5.51 10.35
CA ASP A 65 -7.14 -4.36 10.69
C ASP A 65 -6.35 -3.04 10.81
N LEU A 66 -5.04 -3.14 11.03
CA LEU A 66 -4.14 -1.98 11.05
C LEU A 66 -3.62 -1.59 9.66
N MET A 67 -3.99 -2.35 8.63
CA MET A 67 -3.56 -2.15 7.25
C MET A 67 -4.73 -1.72 6.36
N PRO A 68 -4.99 -0.41 6.20
CA PRO A 68 -6.03 0.07 5.28
C PRO A 68 -5.87 -0.46 3.85
N VAL A 69 -4.64 -0.83 3.48
CA VAL A 69 -4.31 -1.42 2.18
C VAL A 69 -5.03 -2.74 1.90
N GLU A 70 -5.47 -3.48 2.92
CA GLU A 70 -6.24 -4.72 2.72
C GLU A 70 -7.59 -4.43 2.04
N ALA A 71 -8.26 -3.35 2.40
CA ALA A 71 -9.49 -2.92 1.73
C ALA A 71 -9.21 -2.53 0.27
N LEU A 72 -8.05 -1.91 0.00
CA LEU A 72 -7.61 -1.60 -1.36
C LEU A 72 -7.36 -2.86 -2.19
N TRP A 73 -6.69 -3.86 -1.62
CA TRP A 73 -6.45 -5.14 -2.30
C TRP A 73 -7.75 -5.86 -2.64
N ARG A 74 -8.73 -5.82 -1.75
CA ARG A 74 -10.07 -6.36 -2.01
C ARG A 74 -10.72 -5.64 -3.18
N TRP A 75 -10.72 -4.30 -3.16
CA TRP A 75 -11.27 -3.49 -4.23
C TRP A 75 -10.58 -3.72 -5.57
N LEU A 76 -9.25 -3.77 -5.58
CA LEU A 76 -8.48 -4.08 -6.79
C LEU A 76 -8.87 -5.45 -7.36
N ARG A 77 -9.01 -6.47 -6.49
CA ARG A 77 -9.43 -7.80 -6.94
C ARG A 77 -10.83 -7.76 -7.55
N GLU A 78 -11.79 -7.16 -6.90
CA GLU A 78 -13.15 -7.05 -7.38
C GLU A 78 -13.23 -6.37 -8.75
N ASP A 79 -12.48 -5.29 -8.95
CA ASP A 79 -12.56 -4.47 -10.16
C ASP A 79 -11.65 -4.96 -11.31
N VAL A 80 -10.56 -5.63 -11.02
CA VAL A 80 -9.53 -5.93 -12.01
C VAL A 80 -9.33 -7.42 -12.23
N THR A 81 -9.35 -8.24 -11.18
CA THR A 81 -8.98 -9.67 -11.29
C THR A 81 -10.14 -10.63 -11.13
N ASP A 82 -11.06 -10.40 -10.21
CA ASP A 82 -12.17 -11.30 -9.96
C ASP A 82 -13.15 -11.29 -11.14
N HIS A 83 -13.47 -12.47 -11.66
CA HIS A 83 -14.35 -12.66 -12.82
C HIS A 83 -13.90 -11.98 -14.12
N HIS A 84 -12.62 -11.57 -14.21
CA HIS A 84 -12.03 -10.99 -15.42
C HIS A 84 -10.98 -11.95 -16.00
N CYS A 85 -11.05 -12.13 -17.33
CA CYS A 85 -10.00 -12.81 -18.09
C CYS A 85 -9.05 -11.75 -18.69
N HIS A 86 -7.76 -11.96 -18.50
CA HIS A 86 -6.73 -11.10 -19.11
C HIS A 86 -6.08 -11.85 -20.26
N THR A 87 -5.84 -11.16 -21.35
CA THR A 87 -5.22 -11.73 -22.56
C THR A 87 -3.71 -11.89 -22.42
N SER A 88 -3.10 -11.07 -21.55
CA SER A 88 -1.65 -11.05 -21.29
C SER A 88 -1.34 -10.38 -19.95
N ALA A 89 -0.09 -10.49 -19.50
CA ALA A 89 0.41 -9.74 -18.35
C ALA A 89 0.33 -8.23 -18.58
N GLU A 90 0.61 -7.77 -19.78
CA GLU A 90 0.52 -6.36 -20.18
C GLU A 90 -0.92 -5.84 -20.09
N ASP A 91 -1.90 -6.67 -20.46
CA ASP A 91 -3.32 -6.31 -20.32
C ASP A 91 -3.70 -6.14 -18.85
N LEU A 92 -3.25 -7.04 -17.98
CA LEU A 92 -3.45 -6.92 -16.54
C LEU A 92 -2.82 -5.63 -15.98
N ILE A 93 -1.56 -5.36 -16.32
CA ILE A 93 -0.84 -4.16 -15.87
C ILE A 93 -1.59 -2.90 -16.30
N ARG A 94 -2.02 -2.81 -17.56
CA ARG A 94 -2.78 -1.69 -18.07
C ARG A 94 -4.09 -1.47 -17.31
N ARG A 95 -4.77 -2.53 -16.91
CA ARG A 95 -6.00 -2.43 -16.09
C ARG A 95 -5.71 -1.94 -14.67
N VAL A 96 -4.61 -2.38 -14.08
CA VAL A 96 -4.13 -1.88 -12.79
C VAL A 96 -3.81 -0.37 -12.89
N ASP A 97 -3.13 0.07 -13.95
CA ASP A 97 -2.83 1.48 -14.17
C ASP A 97 -4.12 2.31 -14.34
N THR A 98 -5.08 1.79 -15.09
CA THR A 98 -6.40 2.44 -15.25
C THR A 98 -7.13 2.54 -13.92
N PHE A 99 -7.07 1.50 -13.10
CA PHE A 99 -7.63 1.51 -11.74
C PHE A 99 -6.95 2.58 -10.88
N GLU A 100 -5.62 2.67 -10.89
CA GLU A 100 -4.87 3.71 -10.17
C GLU A 100 -5.29 5.11 -10.59
N VAL A 101 -5.37 5.38 -11.89
CA VAL A 101 -5.80 6.68 -12.43
C VAL A 101 -7.21 7.03 -11.96
N ARG A 102 -8.13 6.06 -12.00
CA ARG A 102 -9.51 6.26 -11.54
C ARG A 102 -9.58 6.59 -10.06
N LEU A 103 -8.82 5.88 -9.23
CA LEU A 103 -8.76 6.13 -7.79
C LEU A 103 -8.24 7.54 -7.48
N ASN A 104 -7.21 7.98 -8.18
CA ASN A 104 -6.59 9.28 -7.92
C ASN A 104 -7.43 10.48 -8.41
N ARG A 105 -8.50 10.24 -9.18
CA ARG A 105 -9.45 11.31 -9.56
C ARG A 105 -10.29 11.81 -8.40
N ASP A 106 -10.62 10.93 -7.45
CA ASP A 106 -11.43 11.28 -6.29
C ASP A 106 -10.84 10.69 -5.00
N PRO A 107 -9.98 11.45 -4.31
CA PRO A 107 -9.37 11.02 -3.05
C PRO A 107 -10.38 10.72 -1.94
N PHE A 108 -11.57 11.32 -1.97
CA PHE A 108 -12.61 11.08 -0.96
C PHE A 108 -13.19 9.67 -1.08
N VAL A 109 -13.34 9.16 -2.29
CA VAL A 109 -13.78 7.77 -2.52
C VAL A 109 -12.76 6.78 -1.95
N ILE A 110 -11.45 7.08 -2.08
CA ILE A 110 -10.39 6.26 -1.48
C ILE A 110 -10.52 6.30 0.05
N ALA A 111 -10.61 7.49 0.63
CA ALA A 111 -10.70 7.66 2.07
C ALA A 111 -11.94 6.94 2.64
N ASP A 112 -13.08 7.03 1.98
CA ASP A 112 -14.32 6.38 2.40
C ASP A 112 -14.23 4.85 2.32
N ARG A 113 -13.66 4.31 1.24
CA ARG A 113 -13.54 2.85 1.07
C ARG A 113 -12.42 2.20 1.87
N LEU A 114 -11.31 2.91 2.11
CA LEU A 114 -10.21 2.42 2.93
C LEU A 114 -10.45 2.62 4.42
N TRP A 115 -11.50 3.34 4.76
CA TRP A 115 -11.87 3.59 6.14
C TRP A 115 -12.45 2.33 6.78
N VAL A 116 -11.81 1.83 7.81
CA VAL A 116 -12.20 0.59 8.52
C VAL A 116 -13.27 0.93 9.58
N LYS A 117 -14.43 1.43 9.13
CA LYS A 117 -15.53 1.83 10.02
C LYS A 117 -16.05 0.68 10.88
N ASP A 118 -16.05 -0.54 10.33
CA ASP A 118 -16.65 -1.70 10.96
C ASP A 118 -15.84 -2.28 12.14
N HIS A 119 -14.62 -1.77 12.34
CA HIS A 119 -13.72 -2.22 13.40
C HIS A 119 -13.42 -1.15 14.46
N LEU A 120 -13.99 0.04 14.33
CA LEU A 120 -13.85 1.09 15.31
C LEU A 120 -14.99 1.01 16.33
N ASP A 121 -14.64 1.15 17.60
CA ASP A 121 -15.65 1.38 18.64
C ASP A 121 -16.46 2.64 18.27
N PRO A 122 -17.81 2.57 18.28
CA PRO A 122 -18.66 3.72 17.97
C PRO A 122 -18.35 4.98 18.79
N ASP A 123 -17.82 4.83 19.98
CA ASP A 123 -17.42 5.95 20.82
C ASP A 123 -16.08 6.56 20.42
N GLU A 124 -15.14 5.77 19.89
CA GLU A 124 -13.91 6.25 19.28
C GLU A 124 -14.18 6.97 17.95
N GLU A 125 -15.15 6.51 17.17
CA GLU A 125 -15.55 7.17 15.93
C GLU A 125 -16.10 8.58 16.20
N LYS A 126 -16.91 8.77 17.24
CA LYS A 126 -17.42 10.09 17.65
C LYS A 126 -16.31 11.07 18.05
N LEU A 127 -15.25 10.59 18.71
CA LEU A 127 -14.10 11.42 19.11
C LEU A 127 -13.29 11.95 17.93
N ARG A 128 -13.26 11.25 16.80
CA ARG A 128 -12.56 11.68 15.58
C ARG A 128 -13.28 12.78 14.81
N PHE A 129 -14.61 12.85 14.91
CA PHE A 129 -15.44 13.83 14.22
C PHE A 129 -15.84 15.03 15.10
N SER A 130 -15.47 15.03 16.37
CA SER A 130 -15.77 16.13 17.30
C SER A 130 -14.69 17.22 17.38
N ASN A 131 -13.65 17.10 16.58
CA ASN A 131 -12.60 18.10 16.43
C ASN A 131 -12.70 18.72 15.02
#